data_c2eac2be3dc4d5f1021a79d37e5f495a
#
_entry.id   c2eac2be3dc4d5f1021a79d37e5f495a
#
_cell.length_a   1.000
_cell.length_b   1.000
_cell.length_c   1.000
_cell.angle_alpha   90.00
_cell.angle_beta   90.00
_cell.angle_gamma   90.00
#
_symmetry.space_group_name_H-M   'P 1'
#
loop_
_entity.id
_entity.type
_entity.pdbx_description
1 polymer ?
#
loop_
_entity_poly.entity_id
_entity_poly.type
_entity_poly.pdbx_seq_one_letter_code
_entity_poly.pdbx_strand_id
1 'polypeptide(L)'
;FEDMAMDFMDIRKRVFTFPKMGEKAYFVAIPTSSGTGSEVTPFAIITDADTGVKWPIADYALLPNMAIVDVDNMMTQPKGLTSASGIDVMTHAIEAYVSIMATDYTDGLAMKAVKLVFENLPSAYENGANDPKAREEMANASCMAGMAFANAFLGVNHSMAHKLGAFHHLPHGVALSLIHI
;
A
#
# COMPACT_ATOMS: atom_id res chain seq x y z
N PHE A 1 6.01 0.21 22.00
CA PHE A 1 7.00 -0.68 21.35
C PHE A 1 8.15 -1.07 22.28
N GLU A 2 8.55 -0.22 23.23
CA GLU A 2 9.69 -0.48 24.11
C GLU A 2 9.53 -1.75 24.98
N ASP A 3 8.29 -2.15 25.28
CA ASP A 3 7.98 -3.33 26.09
C ASP A 3 7.65 -4.59 25.26
N MET A 4 7.72 -4.51 23.94
CA MET A 4 7.41 -5.64 23.08
C MET A 4 8.70 -6.35 22.68
N ALA A 5 8.94 -7.54 23.23
CA ALA A 5 9.97 -8.45 22.73
C ALA A 5 9.54 -9.01 21.36
N MET A 6 9.77 -8.25 20.30
CA MET A 6 9.44 -8.64 18.94
C MET A 6 10.51 -9.58 18.38
N ASP A 7 10.13 -10.81 18.14
CA ASP A 7 10.94 -11.74 17.35
C ASP A 7 10.45 -11.69 15.89
N PHE A 8 11.12 -10.88 15.09
CA PHE A 8 10.75 -10.70 13.68
C PHE A 8 10.91 -11.95 12.82
N MET A 9 11.65 -12.96 13.29
CA MET A 9 11.79 -14.23 12.60
C MET A 9 10.54 -15.11 12.76
N ASP A 10 9.82 -14.98 13.88
CA ASP A 10 8.59 -15.75 14.13
C ASP A 10 7.35 -14.95 13.67
N ILE A 11 6.75 -15.37 12.55
CA ILE A 11 5.54 -14.74 12.02
C ILE A 11 4.39 -14.69 13.04
N ARG A 12 4.30 -15.65 13.94
CA ARG A 12 3.25 -15.69 14.98
C ARG A 12 3.38 -14.55 15.98
N LYS A 13 4.54 -13.93 16.08
CA LYS A 13 4.83 -12.79 16.95
C LYS A 13 4.76 -11.44 16.23
N ARG A 14 4.48 -11.45 14.91
CA ARG A 14 4.39 -10.25 14.06
C ARG A 14 2.99 -9.97 13.53
N VAL A 15 2.07 -10.92 13.65
CA VAL A 15 0.75 -10.87 13.00
C VAL A 15 -0.33 -11.08 14.05
N PHE A 16 -1.19 -10.08 14.21
CA PHE A 16 -2.33 -10.09 15.15
C PHE A 16 -1.98 -10.40 16.61
N THR A 17 -0.85 -9.88 17.08
CA THR A 17 -0.36 -10.11 18.46
C THR A 17 -0.07 -8.83 19.22
N PHE A 18 -0.42 -7.68 18.67
CA PHE A 18 -0.15 -6.40 19.30
C PHE A 18 -1.06 -6.16 20.50
N PRO A 19 -0.57 -5.47 21.53
CA PRO A 19 -1.41 -4.98 22.62
C PRO A 19 -2.40 -3.95 22.07
N LYS A 20 -3.47 -3.71 22.82
CA LYS A 20 -4.42 -2.66 22.48
C LYS A 20 -3.70 -1.31 22.40
N MET A 21 -3.74 -0.68 21.24
CA MET A 21 -3.13 0.62 20.97
C MET A 21 -4.22 1.69 20.77
N GLY A 22 -3.81 2.96 20.69
CA GLY A 22 -4.72 4.07 20.37
C GLY A 22 -5.52 4.60 21.56
N GLU A 23 -5.30 4.11 22.79
CA GLU A 23 -6.05 4.59 23.98
C GLU A 23 -5.70 6.05 24.36
N LYS A 24 -4.48 6.49 24.07
CA LYS A 24 -3.96 7.81 24.46
C LYS A 24 -4.03 8.86 23.37
N ALA A 25 -4.19 8.44 22.13
CA ALA A 25 -4.17 9.33 20.98
C ALA A 25 -5.06 8.79 19.86
N TYR A 26 -5.74 9.69 19.16
CA TYR A 26 -6.49 9.41 17.94
C TYR A 26 -5.53 9.50 16.76
N PHE A 27 -5.41 8.42 15.98
CA PHE A 27 -4.48 8.36 14.86
C PHE A 27 -5.20 8.75 13.55
N VAL A 28 -4.75 9.84 12.95
CA VAL A 28 -5.22 10.30 11.63
C VAL A 28 -4.09 10.16 10.63
N ALA A 29 -4.35 9.49 9.51
CA ALA A 29 -3.41 9.36 8.41
C ALA A 29 -3.83 10.26 7.23
N ILE A 30 -2.88 11.05 6.73
CA ILE A 30 -3.06 11.94 5.58
C ILE A 30 -1.98 11.57 4.56
N PRO A 31 -2.30 10.78 3.51
CA PRO A 31 -1.32 10.35 2.53
C PRO A 31 -0.86 11.53 1.66
N THR A 32 0.42 11.48 1.25
CA THR A 32 1.05 12.46 0.35
C THR A 32 1.47 11.83 -0.99
N SER A 33 1.12 10.57 -1.20
CA SER A 33 1.33 9.84 -2.44
C SER A 33 0.16 8.90 -2.71
N SER A 34 -0.10 8.63 -3.98
CA SER A 34 -1.11 7.66 -4.42
C SER A 34 -0.44 6.35 -4.77
N GLY A 35 -0.41 5.40 -3.83
CA GLY A 35 0.30 4.14 -4.02
C GLY A 35 0.01 3.09 -2.95
N THR A 36 0.48 3.31 -1.75
CA THR A 36 0.51 2.27 -0.70
C THR A 36 -0.85 1.95 -0.08
N GLY A 37 -1.80 2.89 -0.10
CA GLY A 37 -3.07 2.74 0.63
C GLY A 37 -2.88 2.58 2.15
N SER A 38 -1.72 3.00 2.68
CA SER A 38 -1.37 2.77 4.09
C SER A 38 -2.30 3.46 5.09
N GLU A 39 -3.02 4.49 4.64
CA GLU A 39 -4.02 5.23 5.42
C GLU A 39 -5.26 4.40 5.78
N VAL A 40 -5.47 3.26 5.11
CA VAL A 40 -6.62 2.35 5.29
C VAL A 40 -6.20 0.89 5.49
N THR A 41 -4.93 0.63 5.85
CA THR A 41 -4.42 -0.73 5.98
C THR A 41 -3.83 -1.02 7.36
N PRO A 42 -3.95 -2.26 7.86
CA PRO A 42 -3.41 -2.69 9.14
C PRO A 42 -1.96 -3.20 9.05
N PHE A 43 -1.18 -2.71 8.08
CA PHE A 43 0.16 -3.22 7.78
C PHE A 43 1.23 -2.17 8.01
N ALA A 44 2.41 -2.61 8.46
CA ALA A 44 3.63 -1.83 8.47
C ALA A 44 4.81 -2.71 8.02
N ILE A 45 5.75 -2.11 7.29
CA ILE A 45 6.97 -2.80 6.84
C ILE A 45 8.15 -2.15 7.54
N ILE A 46 8.82 -2.91 8.42
CA ILE A 46 10.01 -2.45 9.13
C ILE A 46 11.24 -3.04 8.47
N THR A 47 12.20 -2.18 8.14
CA THR A 47 13.48 -2.64 7.62
C THR A 47 14.46 -2.79 8.79
N ASP A 48 15.01 -3.97 8.95
CA ASP A 48 16.11 -4.23 9.86
C ASP A 48 17.37 -3.51 9.34
N ALA A 49 17.91 -2.61 10.15
CA ALA A 49 19.03 -1.77 9.76
C ALA A 49 20.33 -2.57 9.54
N ASP A 50 20.52 -3.67 10.26
CA ASP A 50 21.74 -4.48 10.22
C ASP A 50 21.75 -5.45 9.04
N THR A 51 20.61 -6.02 8.71
CA THR A 51 20.47 -7.08 7.68
C THR A 51 19.86 -6.59 6.38
N GLY A 52 19.22 -5.42 6.37
CA GLY A 52 18.44 -4.89 5.23
C GLY A 52 17.14 -5.67 4.97
N VAL A 53 16.82 -6.65 5.78
CA VAL A 53 15.61 -7.48 5.61
C VAL A 53 14.36 -6.66 5.95
N LYS A 54 13.34 -6.78 5.10
CA LYS A 54 12.03 -6.16 5.32
C LYS A 54 11.09 -7.13 6.02
N TRP A 55 10.62 -6.73 7.20
CA TRP A 55 9.71 -7.51 8.03
C TRP A 55 8.29 -6.93 7.96
N PRO A 56 7.34 -7.60 7.32
CA PRO A 56 5.94 -7.19 7.37
C PRO A 56 5.35 -7.48 8.75
N ILE A 57 4.63 -6.49 9.27
CA ILE A 57 3.89 -6.54 10.52
C ILE A 57 2.42 -6.30 10.16
N ALA A 58 1.52 -7.08 10.73
CA ALA A 58 0.09 -6.95 10.48
C ALA A 58 -0.69 -7.02 11.79
N ASP A 59 -1.42 -5.96 12.10
CA ASP A 59 -2.33 -5.94 13.25
C ASP A 59 -3.39 -4.84 13.06
N TYR A 60 -4.63 -5.11 13.42
CA TYR A 60 -5.69 -4.09 13.36
C TYR A 60 -5.42 -2.89 14.27
N ALA A 61 -4.59 -3.05 15.31
CA ALA A 61 -4.12 -1.95 16.15
C ALA A 61 -3.28 -0.92 15.38
N LEU A 62 -2.75 -1.26 14.20
CA LEU A 62 -2.00 -0.36 13.31
C LEU A 62 -2.90 0.44 12.37
N LEU A 63 -4.16 0.02 12.21
CA LEU A 63 -5.10 0.70 11.30
C LEU A 63 -5.41 2.11 11.83
N PRO A 64 -5.22 3.16 11.02
CA PRO A 64 -5.60 4.51 11.42
C PRO A 64 -7.09 4.62 11.78
N ASN A 65 -7.40 5.46 12.75
CA ASN A 65 -8.78 5.74 13.15
C ASN A 65 -9.53 6.57 12.11
N MET A 66 -8.80 7.39 11.34
CA MET A 66 -9.32 8.21 10.25
C MET A 66 -8.27 8.35 9.15
N ALA A 67 -8.74 8.31 7.90
CA ALA A 67 -7.96 8.69 6.74
C ALA A 67 -8.51 9.98 6.12
N ILE A 68 -7.63 10.92 5.76
CA ILE A 68 -8.00 12.13 5.02
C ILE A 68 -7.23 12.09 3.71
N VAL A 69 -7.92 11.81 2.62
CA VAL A 69 -7.35 11.78 1.27
C VAL A 69 -7.57 13.15 0.63
N ASP A 70 -6.51 13.94 0.64
CA ASP A 70 -6.50 15.30 0.11
C ASP A 70 -5.57 15.35 -1.09
N VAL A 71 -6.13 15.62 -2.28
CA VAL A 71 -5.39 15.64 -3.54
C VAL A 71 -4.30 16.71 -3.57
N ASP A 72 -4.48 17.83 -2.88
CA ASP A 72 -3.50 18.92 -2.86
C ASP A 72 -2.14 18.45 -2.33
N ASN A 73 -2.13 17.50 -1.40
CA ASN A 73 -0.90 16.90 -0.88
C ASN A 73 -0.16 16.02 -1.90
N MET A 74 -0.82 15.64 -3.01
CA MET A 74 -0.28 14.74 -4.04
C MET A 74 0.05 15.44 -5.34
N MET A 75 -0.31 16.73 -5.49
CA MET A 75 -0.09 17.49 -6.74
C MET A 75 1.38 17.60 -7.13
N THR A 76 2.28 17.60 -6.15
CA THR A 76 3.73 17.72 -6.35
C THR A 76 4.45 16.38 -6.52
N GLN A 77 3.72 15.27 -6.55
CA GLN A 77 4.32 13.92 -6.68
C GLN A 77 5.11 13.79 -7.99
N PRO A 78 6.43 13.48 -7.94
CA PRO A 78 7.27 13.39 -9.14
C PRO A 78 6.85 12.26 -10.08
N LYS A 79 7.15 12.38 -11.38
CA LYS A 79 6.83 11.39 -12.41
C LYS A 79 7.30 9.98 -12.06
N GLY A 80 8.56 9.82 -11.62
CA GLY A 80 9.11 8.52 -11.25
C GLY A 80 8.37 7.86 -10.07
N LEU A 81 7.95 8.66 -9.08
CA LEU A 81 7.13 8.16 -7.99
C LEU A 81 5.70 7.87 -8.48
N THR A 82 5.13 8.72 -9.35
CA THR A 82 3.78 8.52 -9.90
C THR A 82 3.67 7.20 -10.65
N SER A 83 4.65 6.87 -11.51
CA SER A 83 4.63 5.59 -12.23
C SER A 83 4.81 4.39 -11.30
N ALA A 84 5.81 4.43 -10.41
CA ALA A 84 6.09 3.34 -9.50
C ALA A 84 4.90 3.08 -8.53
N SER A 85 4.37 4.14 -7.92
CA SER A 85 3.24 4.01 -7.00
C SER A 85 1.92 3.66 -7.73
N GLY A 86 1.72 4.15 -8.95
CA GLY A 86 0.55 3.79 -9.75
C GLY A 86 0.52 2.31 -10.15
N ILE A 87 1.67 1.73 -10.49
CA ILE A 87 1.80 0.28 -10.72
C ILE A 87 1.60 -0.50 -9.41
N ASP A 88 2.04 0.04 -8.29
CA ASP A 88 1.78 -0.53 -6.96
C ASP A 88 0.27 -0.63 -6.68
N VAL A 89 -0.49 0.45 -6.91
CA VAL A 89 -1.95 0.43 -6.80
C VAL A 89 -2.57 -0.63 -7.69
N MET A 90 -2.12 -0.73 -8.96
CA MET A 90 -2.61 -1.74 -9.89
C MET A 90 -2.38 -3.14 -9.35
N THR A 91 -1.17 -3.40 -8.84
CA THR A 91 -0.79 -4.70 -8.28
C THR A 91 -1.58 -5.03 -7.02
N HIS A 92 -1.76 -4.08 -6.11
CA HIS A 92 -2.60 -4.23 -4.91
C HIS A 92 -4.02 -4.68 -5.29
N ALA A 93 -4.61 -3.98 -6.25
CA ALA A 93 -5.97 -4.28 -6.69
C ALA A 93 -6.08 -5.66 -7.36
N ILE A 94 -5.15 -6.01 -8.25
CA ILE A 94 -5.15 -7.31 -8.94
C ILE A 94 -4.92 -8.45 -7.94
N GLU A 95 -3.94 -8.33 -7.04
CA GLU A 95 -3.67 -9.39 -6.07
C GLU A 95 -4.82 -9.56 -5.08
N ALA A 96 -5.47 -8.48 -4.64
CA ALA A 96 -6.67 -8.55 -3.82
C ALA A 96 -7.82 -9.26 -4.55
N TYR A 97 -8.01 -8.96 -5.83
CA TYR A 97 -9.06 -9.57 -6.66
C TYR A 97 -8.89 -11.07 -6.87
N VAL A 98 -7.65 -11.53 -7.09
CA VAL A 98 -7.37 -12.97 -7.30
C VAL A 98 -7.08 -13.74 -6.01
N SER A 99 -7.17 -13.08 -4.87
CA SER A 99 -6.91 -13.70 -3.57
C SER A 99 -7.94 -14.77 -3.24
N ILE A 100 -7.52 -15.83 -2.56
CA ILE A 100 -8.45 -16.84 -2.00
C ILE A 100 -9.35 -16.26 -0.88
N MET A 101 -9.01 -15.08 -0.36
CA MET A 101 -9.78 -14.36 0.65
C MET A 101 -10.65 -13.24 0.03
N ALA A 102 -10.71 -13.16 -1.31
CA ALA A 102 -11.54 -12.20 -2.01
C ALA A 102 -13.03 -12.40 -1.69
N THR A 103 -13.75 -11.30 -1.69
CA THR A 103 -15.21 -11.24 -1.46
C THR A 103 -15.84 -10.26 -2.45
N ASP A 104 -17.15 -10.31 -2.65
CA ASP A 104 -17.87 -9.35 -3.51
C ASP A 104 -17.56 -7.89 -3.15
N TYR A 105 -17.29 -7.60 -1.87
CA TYR A 105 -16.92 -6.26 -1.40
C TYR A 105 -15.51 -5.87 -1.84
N THR A 106 -14.54 -6.75 -1.64
CA THR A 106 -13.14 -6.50 -2.04
C THR A 106 -13.02 -6.46 -3.55
N ASP A 107 -13.77 -7.29 -4.27
CA ASP A 107 -13.80 -7.34 -5.74
C ASP A 107 -14.35 -6.04 -6.33
N GLY A 108 -15.44 -5.51 -5.76
CA GLY A 108 -15.98 -4.22 -6.19
C GLY A 108 -14.98 -3.08 -6.04
N LEU A 109 -14.25 -3.03 -4.93
CA LEU A 109 -13.20 -2.03 -4.69
C LEU A 109 -12.00 -2.23 -5.62
N ALA A 110 -11.52 -3.46 -5.74
CA ALA A 110 -10.37 -3.82 -6.58
C ALA A 110 -10.62 -3.52 -8.05
N MET A 111 -11.76 -3.95 -8.61
CA MET A 111 -12.13 -3.67 -9.99
C MET A 111 -12.25 -2.18 -10.28
N LYS A 112 -12.84 -1.41 -9.36
CA LYS A 112 -12.94 0.04 -9.51
C LYS A 112 -11.55 0.68 -9.47
N ALA A 113 -10.66 0.24 -8.57
CA ALA A 113 -9.29 0.74 -8.48
C ALA A 113 -8.51 0.46 -9.78
N VAL A 114 -8.56 -0.77 -10.32
CA VAL A 114 -7.92 -1.13 -11.61
C VAL A 114 -8.39 -0.20 -12.73
N LYS A 115 -9.72 0.02 -12.84
CA LYS A 115 -10.27 0.91 -13.84
C LYS A 115 -9.74 2.33 -13.71
N LEU A 116 -9.73 2.88 -12.50
CA LEU A 116 -9.27 4.24 -12.25
C LEU A 116 -7.79 4.41 -12.58
N VAL A 117 -6.94 3.44 -12.20
CA VAL A 117 -5.51 3.46 -12.55
C VAL A 117 -5.32 3.43 -14.06
N PHE A 118 -6.03 2.53 -14.75
CA PHE A 118 -5.88 2.38 -16.20
C PHE A 118 -6.29 3.65 -16.97
N GLU A 119 -7.32 4.32 -16.51
CA GLU A 119 -7.85 5.54 -17.14
C GLU A 119 -7.01 6.78 -16.82
N ASN A 120 -6.39 6.86 -15.62
CA ASN A 120 -5.83 8.12 -15.11
C ASN A 120 -4.31 8.11 -14.91
N LEU A 121 -3.65 6.97 -14.72
CA LEU A 121 -2.21 6.91 -14.53
C LEU A 121 -1.41 7.57 -15.67
N PRO A 122 -1.75 7.37 -16.97
CA PRO A 122 -1.04 8.04 -18.05
C PRO A 122 -1.09 9.56 -17.93
N SER A 123 -2.27 10.15 -17.65
CA SER A 123 -2.40 11.60 -17.48
C SER A 123 -1.71 12.10 -16.21
N ALA A 124 -1.86 11.39 -15.08
CA ALA A 124 -1.18 11.71 -13.84
C ALA A 124 0.35 11.69 -13.99
N TYR A 125 0.88 10.80 -14.82
CA TYR A 125 2.31 10.72 -15.13
C TYR A 125 2.76 11.87 -16.03
N GLU A 126 2.06 12.11 -17.16
CA GLU A 126 2.48 13.09 -18.15
C GLU A 126 2.24 14.54 -17.71
N ASN A 127 1.12 14.81 -17.08
CA ASN A 127 0.63 16.15 -16.77
C ASN A 127 0.13 16.35 -15.33
N GLY A 128 0.48 15.47 -14.40
CA GLY A 128 -0.12 15.43 -13.06
C GLY A 128 -0.03 16.73 -12.25
N ALA A 129 0.97 17.57 -12.51
CA ALA A 129 1.06 18.89 -11.85
C ALA A 129 -0.07 19.85 -12.25
N ASN A 130 -0.68 19.65 -13.43
CA ASN A 130 -1.74 20.49 -13.99
C ASN A 130 -3.07 19.74 -14.18
N ASP A 131 -3.13 18.46 -13.75
CA ASP A 131 -4.32 17.62 -13.86
C ASP A 131 -4.76 17.14 -12.47
N PRO A 132 -5.42 18.00 -11.68
CA PRO A 132 -5.89 17.63 -10.35
C PRO A 132 -6.91 16.49 -10.40
N LYS A 133 -7.67 16.35 -11.51
CA LYS A 133 -8.64 15.26 -11.65
C LYS A 133 -7.96 13.90 -11.76
N ALA A 134 -6.93 13.78 -12.59
CA ALA A 134 -6.16 12.53 -12.67
C ALA A 134 -5.47 12.21 -11.34
N ARG A 135 -4.95 13.21 -10.62
CA ARG A 135 -4.39 13.03 -9.27
C ARG A 135 -5.43 12.54 -8.26
N GLU A 136 -6.61 13.15 -8.27
CA GLU A 136 -7.74 12.75 -7.40
C GLU A 136 -8.15 11.30 -7.66
N GLU A 137 -8.31 10.92 -8.93
CA GLU A 137 -8.70 9.55 -9.28
C GLU A 137 -7.61 8.52 -8.92
N MET A 138 -6.33 8.88 -9.04
CA MET A 138 -5.23 8.04 -8.57
C MET A 138 -5.22 7.91 -7.05
N ALA A 139 -5.52 8.97 -6.31
CA ALA A 139 -5.66 8.93 -4.85
C ALA A 139 -6.83 8.04 -4.42
N ASN A 140 -7.97 8.19 -5.07
CA ASN A 140 -9.13 7.33 -4.85
C ASN A 140 -8.83 5.87 -5.16
N ALA A 141 -8.14 5.59 -6.28
CA ALA A 141 -7.73 4.24 -6.64
C ALA A 141 -6.82 3.61 -5.58
N SER A 142 -5.83 4.38 -5.08
CA SER A 142 -4.92 3.93 -4.02
C SER A 142 -5.68 3.56 -2.74
N CYS A 143 -6.58 4.42 -2.30
CA CYS A 143 -7.40 4.17 -1.11
C CYS A 143 -8.31 2.95 -1.30
N MET A 144 -8.98 2.82 -2.46
CA MET A 144 -9.84 1.68 -2.76
C MET A 144 -9.08 0.35 -2.82
N ALA A 145 -7.90 0.34 -3.48
CA ALA A 145 -7.02 -0.83 -3.51
C ALA A 145 -6.54 -1.17 -2.09
N GLY A 146 -6.21 -0.16 -1.28
CA GLY A 146 -5.86 -0.31 0.13
C GLY A 146 -6.95 -1.01 0.93
N MET A 147 -8.20 -0.56 0.82
CA MET A 147 -9.34 -1.19 1.47
C MET A 147 -9.57 -2.63 0.97
N ALA A 148 -9.36 -2.90 -0.31
CA ALA A 148 -9.49 -4.24 -0.87
C ALA A 148 -8.44 -5.20 -0.27
N PHE A 149 -7.15 -4.88 -0.38
CA PHE A 149 -6.11 -5.79 0.10
C PHE A 149 -5.98 -5.82 1.63
N ALA A 150 -6.43 -4.80 2.35
CA ALA A 150 -6.50 -4.85 3.82
C ALA A 150 -7.37 -6.01 4.31
N ASN A 151 -8.34 -6.44 3.51
CA ASN A 151 -9.25 -7.54 3.81
C ASN A 151 -8.93 -8.83 3.04
N ALA A 152 -8.52 -8.73 1.77
CA ALA A 152 -8.21 -9.89 0.92
C ALA A 152 -6.73 -10.29 0.95
N PHE A 153 -5.86 -9.50 1.55
CA PHE A 153 -4.40 -9.64 1.55
C PHE A 153 -3.77 -9.52 0.15
N LEU A 154 -2.45 -9.75 0.12
CA LEU A 154 -1.64 -9.69 -1.10
C LEU A 154 -1.11 -11.09 -1.43
N GLY A 155 -0.50 -11.25 -2.59
CA GLY A 155 -0.07 -12.53 -3.12
C GLY A 155 1.44 -12.67 -3.29
N VAL A 156 1.79 -13.51 -4.27
CA VAL A 156 3.18 -13.91 -4.55
C VAL A 156 3.99 -12.76 -5.14
N ASN A 157 3.37 -11.87 -5.93
CA ASN A 157 4.08 -10.78 -6.57
C ASN A 157 4.68 -9.83 -5.52
N HIS A 158 3.91 -9.39 -4.53
CA HIS A 158 4.42 -8.58 -3.42
C HIS A 158 5.48 -9.31 -2.60
N SER A 159 5.29 -10.60 -2.33
CA SER A 159 6.27 -11.40 -1.59
C SER A 159 7.62 -11.47 -2.30
N MET A 160 7.61 -11.63 -3.63
CA MET A 160 8.83 -11.63 -4.45
C MET A 160 9.43 -10.24 -4.56
N ALA A 161 8.62 -9.20 -4.78
CA ALA A 161 9.07 -7.82 -4.91
C ALA A 161 9.76 -7.29 -3.65
N HIS A 162 9.28 -7.66 -2.46
CA HIS A 162 9.93 -7.33 -1.20
C HIS A 162 11.35 -7.91 -1.13
N LYS A 163 11.54 -9.17 -1.56
CA LYS A 163 12.87 -9.81 -1.58
C LYS A 163 13.77 -9.17 -2.63
N LEU A 164 13.27 -9.00 -3.85
CA LEU A 164 14.01 -8.38 -4.94
C LEU A 164 14.45 -6.95 -4.59
N GLY A 165 13.54 -6.16 -4.04
CA GLY A 165 13.82 -4.80 -3.60
C GLY A 165 14.81 -4.72 -2.45
N ALA A 166 14.75 -5.67 -1.49
CA ALA A 166 15.69 -5.73 -0.37
C ALA A 166 17.11 -6.09 -0.83
N PHE A 167 17.27 -7.08 -1.71
CA PHE A 167 18.59 -7.53 -2.19
C PHE A 167 19.23 -6.61 -3.21
N HIS A 168 18.44 -5.98 -4.08
CA HIS A 168 18.93 -5.19 -5.21
C HIS A 168 18.66 -3.69 -5.10
N HIS A 169 18.08 -3.23 -4.00
CA HIS A 169 17.74 -1.82 -3.76
C HIS A 169 16.85 -1.22 -4.84
N LEU A 170 15.98 -2.03 -5.45
CA LEU A 170 15.04 -1.57 -6.47
C LEU A 170 13.87 -0.82 -5.84
N PRO A 171 13.38 0.26 -6.46
CA PRO A 171 12.12 0.87 -6.07
C PRO A 171 10.97 -0.16 -6.11
N HIS A 172 10.11 -0.14 -5.09
CA HIS A 172 9.08 -1.17 -4.89
C HIS A 172 8.19 -1.38 -6.13
N GLY A 173 7.62 -0.31 -6.68
CA GLY A 173 6.76 -0.41 -7.86
C GLY A 173 7.49 -0.90 -9.13
N VAL A 174 8.80 -0.64 -9.24
CA VAL A 174 9.62 -1.20 -10.33
C VAL A 174 9.77 -2.71 -10.16
N ALA A 175 10.06 -3.17 -8.93
CA ALA A 175 10.17 -4.62 -8.64
C ALA A 175 8.84 -5.34 -8.93
N LEU A 176 7.70 -4.75 -8.55
CA LEU A 176 6.36 -5.29 -8.84
C LEU A 176 6.11 -5.40 -10.35
N SER A 177 6.43 -4.34 -11.11
CA SER A 177 6.27 -4.33 -12.57
C SER A 177 7.10 -5.42 -13.24
N LEU A 178 8.37 -5.58 -12.85
CA LEU A 178 9.28 -6.58 -13.43
C LEU A 178 8.81 -8.02 -13.18
N ILE A 179 8.16 -8.27 -12.06
CA ILE A 179 7.65 -9.61 -11.73
C ILE A 179 6.38 -9.94 -12.53
N HIS A 180 5.56 -8.93 -12.85
CA HIS A 180 4.35 -9.12 -13.67
C HIS A 180 4.63 -9.38 -15.15
N ILE A 181 5.78 -8.94 -15.68
CA ILE A 181 6.20 -9.18 -17.06
C ILE A 181 6.73 -10.62 -17.20
#